data_b1784d566ef768442d451f5559b7770e
#
_entry.id   b1784d566ef768442d451f5559b7770e
#
_cell.length_a   1.000
_cell.length_b   1.000
_cell.length_c   1.000
_cell.angle_alpha   90.00
_cell.angle_beta   90.00
_cell.angle_gamma   90.00
#
_symmetry.space_group_name_H-M   'P 1'
#
loop_
_entity.id
_entity.type
_entity.pdbx_description
1 polymer ?
#
loop_
_entity_poly.entity_id
_entity_poly.type
_entity_poly.pdbx_seq_one_letter_code
_entity_poly.pdbx_strand_id
1 'polypeptide(L)'
;MDGTYPDIRRHIERLSEGRKLVEKKKGRKYYMDLGQISHYLADYFTYPHNKIYPGSLKDHCSYEEKLKRDLRSYLKSGEATRHHRLLQLKEEHEKLQNKKKAEPLIDAETICAFIQKSHDEYLAHKHGVEDDIEHIVEVNHKALDAMMKLLANKRAEWRIRHS
;
A
#
# COMPACT_ATOMS: atom_id res chain seq x y z
N MET A 1 2.25 -7.98 18.18
CA MET A 1 1.17 -8.36 17.25
C MET A 1 1.79 -8.74 15.92
N ASP A 2 1.96 -10.03 15.64
CA ASP A 2 2.57 -10.51 14.39
C ASP A 2 1.53 -10.75 13.28
N GLY A 3 0.32 -10.25 13.47
CA GLY A 3 -0.81 -10.57 12.59
C GLY A 3 -0.94 -9.73 11.34
N THR A 4 -0.40 -8.52 11.33
CA THR A 4 -0.71 -7.54 10.29
C THR A 4 -0.17 -7.92 8.91
N TYR A 5 1.10 -8.36 8.82
CA TYR A 5 1.66 -8.73 7.51
C TYR A 5 1.05 -10.02 6.91
N PRO A 6 0.86 -11.11 7.66
CA PRO A 6 0.13 -12.28 7.17
C PRO A 6 -1.29 -11.94 6.69
N ASP A 7 -1.97 -11.01 7.36
CA ASP A 7 -3.30 -10.55 6.95
C ASP A 7 -3.26 -9.76 5.63
N ILE A 8 -2.30 -8.84 5.49
CA ILE A 8 -2.07 -8.10 4.24
C ILE A 8 -1.82 -9.09 3.09
N ARG A 9 -0.88 -10.02 3.27
CA ARG A 9 -0.54 -11.03 2.27
C ARG A 9 -1.76 -11.85 1.86
N ARG A 10 -2.51 -12.37 2.82
CA ARG A 10 -3.72 -13.15 2.57
C ARG A 10 -4.78 -12.37 1.77
N HIS A 11 -4.98 -11.10 2.07
CA HIS A 11 -5.91 -10.25 1.33
C HIS A 11 -5.44 -9.96 -0.09
N ILE A 12 -4.15 -9.69 -0.30
CA ILE A 12 -3.57 -9.49 -1.62
C ILE A 12 -3.69 -10.75 -2.48
N GLU A 13 -3.31 -11.90 -1.93
CA GLU A 13 -3.41 -13.20 -2.61
C GLU A 13 -4.87 -13.51 -2.99
N ARG A 14 -5.78 -13.39 -2.04
CA ARG A 14 -7.22 -13.62 -2.27
C ARG A 14 -7.80 -12.70 -3.35
N LEU A 15 -7.42 -11.42 -3.34
CA LEU A 15 -7.88 -10.46 -4.34
C LEU A 15 -7.27 -10.78 -5.71
N SER A 16 -6.01 -11.18 -5.77
CA SER A 16 -5.31 -11.52 -7.01
C SER A 16 -5.78 -12.84 -7.64
N GLU A 17 -6.25 -13.80 -6.83
CA GLU A 17 -6.75 -15.12 -7.26
C GLU A 17 -8.27 -15.12 -7.50
N GLY A 18 -8.96 -14.10 -7.04
CA GLY A 18 -10.42 -14.00 -7.06
C GLY A 18 -11.00 -13.96 -8.48
N ARG A 19 -11.38 -15.14 -9.00
CA ARG A 19 -11.99 -15.32 -10.33
C ARG A 19 -13.18 -14.38 -10.58
N LYS A 20 -14.02 -14.20 -9.57
CA LYS A 20 -15.20 -13.31 -9.63
C LYS A 20 -14.85 -11.82 -9.78
N LEU A 21 -13.66 -11.40 -9.38
CA LEU A 21 -13.20 -10.01 -9.50
C LEU A 21 -12.62 -9.70 -10.88
N VAL A 22 -12.09 -10.74 -11.55
CA VAL A 22 -11.60 -10.63 -12.92
C VAL A 22 -12.77 -10.61 -13.91
N GLU A 23 -13.81 -11.40 -13.66
CA GLU A 23 -14.99 -11.56 -14.54
C GLU A 23 -15.98 -10.39 -14.43
N LYS A 24 -16.11 -9.76 -13.26
CA LYS A 24 -17.11 -8.70 -13.01
C LYS A 24 -16.50 -7.30 -13.08
N LYS A 25 -17.36 -6.31 -13.42
CA LYS A 25 -17.03 -4.88 -13.29
C LYS A 25 -16.60 -4.56 -11.85
N LYS A 26 -15.71 -3.57 -11.69
CA LYS A 26 -15.32 -3.02 -10.39
C LYS A 26 -16.57 -2.71 -9.56
N GLY A 27 -16.89 -3.58 -8.62
CA GLY A 27 -18.08 -3.47 -7.77
C GLY A 27 -17.70 -3.10 -6.34
N ARG A 28 -18.73 -2.93 -5.49
CA ARG A 28 -18.57 -2.61 -4.07
C ARG A 28 -17.53 -3.49 -3.36
N LYS A 29 -17.56 -4.79 -3.61
CA LYS A 29 -16.63 -5.76 -3.00
C LYS A 29 -15.17 -5.47 -3.36
N TYR A 30 -14.90 -5.10 -4.60
CA TYR A 30 -13.55 -4.73 -5.07
C TYR A 30 -12.97 -3.57 -4.23
N TYR A 31 -13.75 -2.51 -4.06
CA TYR A 31 -13.31 -1.35 -3.27
C TYR A 31 -13.23 -1.63 -1.78
N MET A 32 -14.11 -2.51 -1.26
CA MET A 32 -14.01 -2.96 0.13
C MET A 32 -12.72 -3.75 0.39
N ASP A 33 -12.35 -4.66 -0.49
CA ASP A 33 -11.13 -5.45 -0.37
C ASP A 33 -9.87 -4.55 -0.46
N LEU A 34 -9.85 -3.59 -1.39
CA LEU A 34 -8.77 -2.59 -1.46
C LEU A 34 -8.71 -1.71 -0.21
N GLY A 35 -9.85 -1.25 0.29
CA GLY A 35 -9.94 -0.47 1.52
C GLY A 35 -9.43 -1.25 2.74
N GLN A 36 -9.67 -2.54 2.79
CA GLN A 36 -9.17 -3.41 3.86
C GLN A 36 -7.65 -3.59 3.79
N ILE A 37 -7.10 -3.77 2.60
CA ILE A 37 -5.64 -3.79 2.39
C ILE A 37 -5.03 -2.46 2.82
N SER A 38 -5.64 -1.34 2.41
CA SER A 38 -5.18 0.01 2.81
C SER A 38 -5.17 0.20 4.34
N HIS A 39 -6.20 -0.29 5.02
CA HIS A 39 -6.29 -0.22 6.48
C HIS A 39 -5.17 -1.01 7.16
N TYR A 40 -4.96 -2.27 6.75
CA TYR A 40 -3.87 -3.08 7.30
C TYR A 40 -2.48 -2.51 6.99
N LEU A 41 -2.29 -1.91 5.81
CA LEU A 41 -1.05 -1.21 5.49
C LEU A 41 -0.83 -0.02 6.42
N ALA A 42 -1.87 0.78 6.69
CA ALA A 42 -1.76 1.90 7.62
C ALA A 42 -1.37 1.42 9.02
N ASP A 43 -1.98 0.36 9.52
CA ASP A 43 -1.63 -0.24 10.82
C ASP A 43 -0.19 -0.75 10.85
N TYR A 44 0.26 -1.38 9.77
CA TYR A 44 1.60 -1.96 9.66
C TYR A 44 2.70 -0.91 9.74
N PHE A 45 2.45 0.30 9.25
CA PHE A 45 3.34 1.45 9.32
C PHE A 45 2.99 2.43 10.44
N THR A 46 2.25 2.02 11.44
CA THR A 46 1.96 2.79 12.65
C THR A 46 2.83 2.32 13.81
N TYR A 47 3.67 3.21 14.34
CA TYR A 47 4.70 2.85 15.33
C TYR A 47 4.16 2.08 16.54
N PRO A 48 3.05 2.49 17.21
CA PRO A 48 2.49 1.73 18.33
C PRO A 48 2.03 0.32 18.01
N HIS A 49 1.82 -0.02 16.73
CA HIS A 49 1.44 -1.37 16.30
C HIS A 49 2.65 -2.31 16.14
N ASN A 50 3.86 -1.78 16.27
CA ASN A 50 5.10 -2.54 16.10
C ASN A 50 5.70 -2.94 17.46
N LYS A 51 6.33 -4.12 17.51
CA LYS A 51 6.93 -4.68 18.74
C LYS A 51 8.01 -3.79 19.37
N ILE A 52 8.62 -2.92 18.59
CA ILE A 52 9.67 -2.01 19.04
C ILE A 52 9.11 -0.77 19.78
N TYR A 53 7.78 -0.61 19.86
CA TYR A 53 7.17 0.51 20.56
C TYR A 53 7.31 0.36 22.09
N PRO A 54 7.96 1.33 22.77
CA PRO A 54 8.24 1.23 24.21
C PRO A 54 7.12 1.82 25.09
N GLY A 55 6.08 2.42 24.47
CA GLY A 55 5.05 3.17 25.19
C GLY A 55 3.99 2.32 25.87
N SER A 56 3.28 2.92 26.83
CA SER A 56 2.12 2.34 27.48
C SER A 56 0.89 2.33 26.56
N LEU A 57 -0.20 1.66 26.98
CA LEU A 57 -1.48 1.70 26.27
C LEU A 57 -2.02 3.13 26.14
N LYS A 58 -1.84 3.97 27.18
CA LYS A 58 -2.25 5.37 27.15
C LYS A 58 -1.45 6.16 26.10
N ASP A 59 -0.15 5.93 26.03
CA ASP A 59 0.72 6.55 25.03
C ASP A 59 0.33 6.11 23.62
N HIS A 60 -0.02 4.83 23.44
CA HIS A 60 -0.54 4.28 22.19
C HIS A 60 -1.80 5.04 21.73
N CYS A 61 -2.81 5.17 22.59
CA CYS A 61 -4.05 5.88 22.27
C CYS A 61 -3.79 7.36 21.90
N SER A 62 -2.94 8.04 22.66
CA SER A 62 -2.57 9.44 22.40
C SER A 62 -1.84 9.59 21.06
N TYR A 63 -0.96 8.66 20.76
CA TYR A 63 -0.24 8.62 19.48
C TYR A 63 -1.19 8.44 18.30
N GLU A 64 -2.12 7.49 18.38
CA GLU A 64 -3.11 7.26 17.33
C GLU A 64 -4.03 8.46 17.10
N GLU A 65 -4.45 9.15 18.15
CA GLU A 65 -5.27 10.37 18.02
C GLU A 65 -4.51 11.47 17.28
N LYS A 66 -3.24 11.66 17.62
CA LYS A 66 -2.36 12.61 16.93
C LYS A 66 -2.17 12.21 15.47
N LEU A 67 -1.85 10.94 15.22
CA LEU A 67 -1.65 10.41 13.87
C LEU A 67 -2.90 10.63 12.99
N LYS A 68 -4.10 10.29 13.49
CA LYS A 68 -5.37 10.50 12.77
C LYS A 68 -5.62 11.96 12.42
N ARG A 69 -5.35 12.86 13.35
CA ARG A 69 -5.52 14.31 13.14
C ARG A 69 -4.54 14.84 12.10
N ASP A 70 -3.28 14.50 12.26
CA ASP A 70 -2.20 15.02 11.42
C ASP A 70 -2.28 14.43 10.01
N LEU A 71 -2.62 13.14 9.87
CA LEU A 71 -2.89 12.50 8.58
C LEU A 71 -4.06 13.16 7.84
N ARG A 72 -5.16 13.48 8.54
CA ARG A 72 -6.29 14.21 7.93
C ARG A 72 -5.86 15.59 7.42
N SER A 73 -5.05 16.30 8.19
CA SER A 73 -4.52 17.61 7.79
C SER A 73 -3.62 17.49 6.57
N TYR A 74 -2.72 16.52 6.56
CA TYR A 74 -1.82 16.23 5.44
C TYR A 74 -2.59 15.92 4.15
N LEU A 75 -3.62 15.06 4.23
CA LEU A 75 -4.46 14.73 3.07
C LEU A 75 -5.28 15.94 2.57
N LYS A 76 -5.81 16.75 3.47
CA LYS A 76 -6.60 17.94 3.12
C LYS A 76 -5.77 19.09 2.57
N SER A 77 -4.51 19.23 2.99
CA SER A 77 -3.60 20.28 2.50
C SER A 77 -3.21 20.13 1.03
N GLY A 78 -3.42 18.94 0.45
CA GLY A 78 -2.97 18.59 -0.88
C GLY A 78 -1.48 18.23 -0.96
N GLU A 79 -0.77 18.18 0.15
CA GLU A 79 0.65 17.77 0.19
C GLU A 79 0.83 16.34 -0.28
N ALA A 80 -0.04 15.43 0.14
CA ALA A 80 -0.03 14.05 -0.31
C ALA A 80 -0.15 13.93 -1.85
N THR A 81 -1.05 14.73 -2.45
CA THR A 81 -1.25 14.77 -3.89
C THR A 81 -0.02 15.32 -4.62
N ARG A 82 0.59 16.38 -4.09
CA ARG A 82 1.83 16.94 -4.65
C ARG A 82 2.98 15.96 -4.56
N HIS A 83 3.15 15.31 -3.41
CA HIS A 83 4.19 14.31 -3.20
C HIS A 83 4.02 13.12 -4.17
N HIS A 84 2.81 12.58 -4.28
CA HIS A 84 2.50 11.51 -5.23
C HIS A 84 2.82 11.89 -6.68
N ARG A 85 2.43 13.11 -7.11
CA ARG A 85 2.74 13.60 -8.46
C ARG A 85 4.25 13.70 -8.72
N LEU A 86 5.02 14.13 -7.73
CA LEU A 86 6.49 14.18 -7.84
C LEU A 86 7.10 12.78 -7.97
N LEU A 87 6.59 11.80 -7.23
CA LEU A 87 7.01 10.40 -7.35
C LEU A 87 6.70 9.84 -8.73
N GLN A 88 5.49 10.08 -9.24
CA GLN A 88 5.12 9.65 -10.59
C GLN A 88 6.05 10.25 -11.66
N LEU A 89 6.34 11.55 -11.58
CA LEU A 89 7.25 12.21 -12.51
C LEU A 89 8.68 11.62 -12.46
N LYS A 90 9.17 11.27 -11.26
CA LYS A 90 10.47 10.60 -11.11
C LYS A 90 10.46 9.22 -11.76
N GLU A 91 9.43 8.42 -11.53
CA GLU A 91 9.27 7.09 -12.11
C GLU A 91 9.18 7.16 -13.65
N GLU A 92 8.44 8.12 -14.19
CA GLU A 92 8.34 8.35 -15.64
C GLU A 92 9.69 8.74 -16.24
N HIS A 93 10.43 9.62 -15.55
CA HIS A 93 11.77 10.03 -15.98
C HIS A 93 12.76 8.85 -15.97
N GLU A 94 12.74 8.03 -14.92
CA GLU A 94 13.57 6.83 -14.84
C GLU A 94 13.22 5.81 -15.93
N LYS A 95 11.95 5.60 -16.22
CA LYS A 95 11.49 4.74 -17.34
C LYS A 95 11.98 5.26 -18.70
N LEU A 96 11.97 6.57 -18.92
CA LEU A 96 12.47 7.18 -20.16
C LEU A 96 13.97 7.01 -20.31
N GLN A 97 14.74 7.08 -19.22
CA GLN A 97 16.18 6.85 -19.23
C GLN A 97 16.54 5.36 -19.39
N ASN A 98 15.72 4.46 -18.86
CA ASN A 98 15.93 3.02 -18.82
C ASN A 98 15.16 2.25 -19.90
N LYS A 99 14.93 2.81 -21.07
CA LYS A 99 14.15 2.25 -22.21
C LYS A 99 14.49 0.80 -22.62
N LYS A 100 15.56 0.22 -22.10
CA LYS A 100 16.03 -1.14 -22.41
C LYS A 100 15.68 -2.19 -21.34
N LYS A 101 15.13 -1.81 -20.19
CA LYS A 101 14.71 -2.77 -19.16
C LYS A 101 13.25 -3.13 -19.41
N ALA A 102 12.97 -4.43 -19.53
CA ALA A 102 11.60 -4.96 -19.50
C ALA A 102 10.87 -4.45 -18.25
N GLU A 103 9.59 -4.10 -18.38
CA GLU A 103 8.79 -3.75 -17.22
C GLU A 103 8.82 -4.91 -16.20
N PRO A 104 9.04 -4.62 -14.90
CA PRO A 104 9.05 -5.66 -13.89
C PRO A 104 7.70 -6.35 -13.83
N LEU A 105 7.72 -7.68 -13.67
CA LEU A 105 6.51 -8.46 -13.45
C LEU A 105 5.79 -7.96 -12.19
N ILE A 106 4.52 -7.60 -12.33
CA ILE A 106 3.64 -7.26 -11.21
C ILE A 106 2.78 -8.45 -10.90
N ASP A 107 3.00 -9.09 -9.75
CA ASP A 107 2.20 -10.15 -9.18
C ASP A 107 2.02 -9.98 -7.67
N ALA A 108 1.26 -10.85 -7.04
CA ALA A 108 1.01 -10.77 -5.59
C ALA A 108 2.31 -10.90 -4.79
N GLU A 109 3.24 -11.73 -5.22
CA GLU A 109 4.52 -11.95 -4.54
C GLU A 109 5.42 -10.70 -4.58
N THR A 110 5.55 -10.06 -5.74
CA THR A 110 6.34 -8.84 -5.88
C THR A 110 5.77 -7.67 -5.07
N ILE A 111 4.43 -7.57 -4.98
CA ILE A 111 3.75 -6.56 -4.14
C ILE A 111 4.03 -6.84 -2.66
N CYS A 112 3.90 -8.09 -2.22
CA CYS A 112 4.18 -8.49 -0.85
C CYS A 112 5.66 -8.27 -0.47
N ALA A 113 6.59 -8.60 -1.36
CA ALA A 113 8.02 -8.37 -1.17
C ALA A 113 8.35 -6.87 -1.03
N PHE A 114 7.71 -6.02 -1.84
CA PHE A 114 7.84 -4.56 -1.73
C PHE A 114 7.36 -4.05 -0.37
N ILE A 115 6.19 -4.50 0.10
CA ILE A 115 5.64 -4.10 1.40
C ILE A 115 6.58 -4.53 2.54
N GLN A 116 7.08 -5.75 2.49
CA GLN A 116 8.00 -6.29 3.51
C GLN A 116 9.31 -5.49 3.56
N LYS A 117 9.92 -5.26 2.41
CA LYS A 117 11.14 -4.46 2.31
C LYS A 117 10.94 -3.03 2.83
N SER A 118 9.82 -2.39 2.44
CA SER A 118 9.49 -1.05 2.92
C SER A 118 9.30 -1.01 4.44
N HIS A 119 8.75 -2.07 5.04
CA HIS A 119 8.59 -2.16 6.48
C HIS A 119 9.92 -2.39 7.21
N ASP A 120 10.82 -3.20 6.66
CA ASP A 120 12.17 -3.38 7.21
C ASP A 120 12.95 -2.07 7.20
N GLU A 121 12.84 -1.30 6.11
CA GLU A 121 13.43 0.04 5.99
C GLU A 121 12.80 1.01 7.01
N TYR A 122 11.47 0.98 7.16
CA TYR A 122 10.75 1.77 8.15
C TYR A 122 11.21 1.47 9.58
N LEU A 123 11.36 0.20 9.95
CA LEU A 123 11.82 -0.20 11.29
C LEU A 123 13.27 0.21 11.60
N ALA A 124 14.09 0.40 10.58
CA ALA A 124 15.49 0.82 10.72
C ALA A 124 15.67 2.33 10.94
N HIS A 125 14.63 3.14 10.74
CA HIS A 125 14.68 4.60 10.87
C HIS A 125 14.13 5.10 12.22
N LYS A 126 14.24 6.41 12.42
CA LYS A 126 13.63 7.08 13.57
C LYS A 126 12.11 7.07 13.41
N HIS A 127 11.40 6.84 14.54
CA HIS A 127 9.95 6.72 14.54
C HIS A 127 9.27 7.95 15.12
N GLY A 128 8.20 8.39 14.47
CA GLY A 128 7.35 9.47 14.91
C GLY A 128 6.11 9.57 14.02
N VAL A 129 5.15 10.40 14.41
CA VAL A 129 3.89 10.58 13.67
C VAL A 129 4.13 11.03 12.22
N GLU A 130 5.11 11.90 11.99
CA GLU A 130 5.45 12.39 10.65
C GLU A 130 6.01 11.27 9.77
N ASP A 131 6.92 10.46 10.32
CA ASP A 131 7.50 9.31 9.62
C ASP A 131 6.42 8.26 9.29
N ASP A 132 5.49 8.00 10.21
CA ASP A 132 4.37 7.11 9.98
C ASP A 132 3.47 7.63 8.85
N ILE A 133 3.12 8.92 8.84
CA ILE A 133 2.28 9.51 7.80
C ILE A 133 2.93 9.36 6.42
N GLU A 134 4.22 9.65 6.32
CA GLU A 134 4.97 9.56 5.07
C GLU A 134 4.95 8.11 4.53
N HIS A 135 5.28 7.14 5.37
CA HIS A 135 5.28 5.72 4.98
C HIS A 135 3.87 5.19 4.68
N ILE A 136 2.88 5.52 5.51
CA ILE A 136 1.48 5.14 5.27
C ILE A 136 1.02 5.61 3.90
N VAL A 137 1.24 6.87 3.58
CA VAL A 137 0.78 7.45 2.31
C VAL A 137 1.55 6.87 1.14
N GLU A 138 2.88 6.81 1.20
CA GLU A 138 3.71 6.33 0.11
C GLU A 138 3.49 4.85 -0.19
N VAL A 139 3.52 3.99 0.84
CA VAL A 139 3.36 2.54 0.65
C VAL A 139 1.95 2.20 0.22
N ASN A 140 0.91 2.84 0.79
CA ASN A 140 -0.45 2.66 0.31
C ASN A 140 -0.60 3.03 -1.17
N HIS A 141 -0.07 4.17 -1.59
CA HIS A 141 -0.11 4.58 -2.99
C HIS A 141 0.52 3.54 -3.91
N LYS A 142 1.75 3.14 -3.63
CA LYS A 142 2.49 2.19 -4.47
C LYS A 142 1.86 0.81 -4.49
N ALA A 143 1.46 0.30 -3.33
CA ALA A 143 0.88 -1.04 -3.22
C ALA A 143 -0.51 -1.11 -3.87
N LEU A 144 -1.38 -0.14 -3.63
CA LEU A 144 -2.72 -0.12 -4.23
C LEU A 144 -2.68 0.13 -5.74
N ASP A 145 -1.78 0.98 -6.21
CA ASP A 145 -1.57 1.21 -7.65
C ASP A 145 -1.10 -0.08 -8.34
N ALA A 146 -0.14 -0.79 -7.74
CA ALA A 146 0.32 -2.08 -8.24
C ALA A 146 -0.79 -3.14 -8.23
N MET A 147 -1.64 -3.19 -7.19
CA MET A 147 -2.80 -4.08 -7.13
C MET A 147 -3.81 -3.78 -8.23
N MET A 148 -4.11 -2.51 -8.47
CA MET A 148 -5.05 -2.11 -9.53
C MET A 148 -4.52 -2.48 -10.93
N LYS A 149 -3.21 -2.31 -11.17
CA LYS A 149 -2.55 -2.73 -12.42
C LYS A 149 -2.58 -4.24 -12.60
N LEU A 150 -2.25 -5.01 -11.55
CA LEU A 150 -2.33 -6.47 -11.56
C LEU A 150 -3.73 -6.97 -11.94
N LEU A 151 -4.77 -6.41 -11.32
CA LEU A 151 -6.14 -6.79 -11.59
C LEU A 151 -6.62 -6.39 -13.00
N ALA A 152 -6.17 -5.24 -13.50
CA ALA A 152 -6.45 -4.81 -14.87
C ALA A 152 -5.80 -5.76 -15.90
N ASN A 153 -4.56 -6.19 -15.68
CA ASN A 153 -3.86 -7.15 -16.53
C ASN A 153 -4.57 -8.51 -16.55
N LYS A 154 -4.93 -9.04 -15.39
CA LYS A 154 -5.69 -10.31 -15.29
C LYS A 154 -7.04 -10.25 -16.00
N ARG A 155 -7.75 -9.12 -15.94
CA ARG A 155 -9.00 -8.91 -16.69
C ARG A 155 -8.78 -8.92 -18.20
N ALA A 156 -7.73 -8.27 -18.68
CA ALA A 156 -7.37 -8.27 -20.09
C ALA A 156 -7.07 -9.68 -20.60
N GLU A 157 -6.26 -10.44 -19.86
CA GLU A 157 -5.95 -11.84 -20.17
C GLU A 157 -7.20 -12.73 -20.19
N TRP A 158 -8.09 -12.55 -19.21
CA TRP A 158 -9.33 -13.31 -19.16
C TRP A 158 -10.24 -13.04 -20.37
N ARG A 159 -10.36 -11.76 -20.76
CA ARG A 159 -11.15 -11.39 -21.95
C ARG A 159 -10.61 -12.03 -23.22
N ILE A 160 -9.30 -12.04 -23.42
CA ILE A 160 -8.63 -12.65 -24.59
C ILE A 160 -8.91 -14.15 -24.64
N ARG A 161 -8.94 -14.85 -23.49
CA ARG A 161 -9.19 -16.31 -23.44
C ARG A 161 -10.65 -16.68 -23.66
N HIS A 162 -11.60 -15.77 -23.47
CA HIS A 162 -13.04 -16.03 -23.50
C HIS A 162 -13.77 -15.23 -24.60
N SER A 163 -13.03 -14.58 -25.47
CA SER A 163 -13.53 -14.01 -26.74
C SER A 163 -13.37 -14.97 -27.90
#